data_9bc7f2bf4ed5c4c0e2972518d2d7987b
#
_entry.id   9bc7f2bf4ed5c4c0e2972518d2d7987b
#
_cell.length_a   1.000
_cell.length_b   1.000
_cell.length_c   1.000
_cell.angle_alpha   90.00
_cell.angle_beta   90.00
_cell.angle_gamma   90.00
#
_symmetry.space_group_name_H-M   'P 1'
#
loop_
_entity.id
_entity.type
_entity.pdbx_description
1 polymer ?
#
loop_
_entity_poly.entity_id
_entity_poly.type
_entity_poly.pdbx_seq_one_letter_code
_entity_poly.pdbx_strand_id
1 'polypeptide(L)'
;ATNWSFLRAGEVYPGYPKYRELQYGHADGNQWTAAECDVSIRPGWFYHPEEDDRVKTVEQLTDLYYRSVGHNATLLLNFPVNRDGLIHPTDSANAVDFYKNVQKQLANNLLKGVLPIVSNERGGKYTAKAVTDGEYDTYWATEDSVTSAVIEFEWPVPQKVNRMLLQEYIPLGQRVQSFVVEYNKEGEWLPVKLNEETTTIGYKRLLRFETVTTDKLRVNFEKSRACLCINNIEAYYAGETLDVFTAKAEELKTYPFTLRKVDE
;
A
#
# COMPACT_ATOMS: atom_id res chain seq x y z
N ALA A 1 -4.19 8.05 -0.59
CA ALA A 1 -3.93 7.34 -1.83
C ALA A 1 -5.21 6.76 -2.41
N THR A 2 -5.16 6.24 -3.59
CA THR A 2 -6.37 5.95 -4.38
C THR A 2 -6.75 4.47 -4.35
N ASN A 3 -8.06 4.18 -4.33
CA ASN A 3 -8.56 2.82 -4.50
C ASN A 3 -8.42 2.35 -5.96
N TRP A 4 -8.67 3.24 -6.91
CA TRP A 4 -8.60 2.93 -8.33
C TRP A 4 -7.62 3.86 -9.04
N SER A 5 -6.69 3.29 -9.80
CA SER A 5 -5.86 4.05 -10.74
C SER A 5 -6.55 4.19 -12.11
N PHE A 6 -7.86 4.47 -12.09
CA PHE A 6 -8.67 4.73 -13.27
C PHE A 6 -9.47 6.00 -13.13
N LEU A 7 -9.55 6.76 -14.20
CA LEU A 7 -10.42 7.92 -14.34
C LEU A 7 -11.34 7.74 -15.57
N ARG A 8 -12.46 8.44 -15.57
CA ARG A 8 -13.33 8.53 -16.75
C ARG A 8 -12.69 9.50 -17.74
N ALA A 9 -12.25 8.98 -18.88
CA ALA A 9 -11.61 9.80 -19.92
C ALA A 9 -12.53 10.92 -20.38
N GLY A 10 -11.98 12.14 -20.51
CA GLY A 10 -12.71 13.32 -20.97
C GLY A 10 -13.59 14.01 -19.92
N GLU A 11 -13.81 13.41 -18.73
CA GLU A 11 -14.59 14.04 -17.67
C GLU A 11 -13.72 14.84 -16.68
N VAL A 12 -12.42 14.53 -16.60
CA VAL A 12 -11.48 15.16 -15.66
C VAL A 12 -10.62 16.19 -16.41
N TYR A 13 -10.55 17.39 -15.86
CA TYR A 13 -9.81 18.53 -16.42
C TYR A 13 -9.28 19.43 -15.30
N PRO A 14 -8.30 20.32 -15.56
CA PRO A 14 -7.84 21.29 -14.57
C PRO A 14 -9.00 22.15 -14.03
N GLY A 15 -9.16 22.17 -12.70
CA GLY A 15 -10.29 22.82 -12.05
C GLY A 15 -11.55 21.97 -11.91
N TYR A 16 -11.43 20.64 -12.11
CA TYR A 16 -12.55 19.71 -11.92
C TYR A 16 -13.20 19.86 -10.54
N PRO A 17 -14.53 20.17 -10.50
CA PRO A 17 -15.18 20.58 -9.25
C PRO A 17 -15.29 19.47 -8.22
N LYS A 18 -15.28 18.21 -8.66
CA LYS A 18 -15.35 17.03 -7.78
C LYS A 18 -13.97 16.44 -7.50
N TYR A 19 -12.96 17.30 -7.29
CA TYR A 19 -11.55 16.88 -7.10
C TYR A 19 -11.36 15.79 -6.04
N ARG A 20 -12.26 15.68 -5.05
CA ARG A 20 -12.20 14.61 -4.04
C ARG A 20 -12.40 13.21 -4.63
N GLU A 21 -13.15 13.09 -5.74
CA GLU A 21 -13.29 11.80 -6.44
C GLU A 21 -11.95 11.30 -6.98
N LEU A 22 -11.05 12.23 -7.35
CA LEU A 22 -9.72 11.89 -7.85
C LEU A 22 -8.83 11.21 -6.80
N GLN A 23 -9.12 11.41 -5.51
CA GLN A 23 -8.41 10.76 -4.41
C GLN A 23 -8.73 9.26 -4.31
N TYR A 24 -9.86 8.84 -4.87
CA TYR A 24 -10.32 7.44 -4.84
C TYR A 24 -10.29 6.79 -6.22
N GLY A 25 -10.20 7.58 -7.29
CA GLY A 25 -10.35 7.12 -8.65
C GLY A 25 -11.79 6.67 -8.96
N HIS A 26 -12.01 6.13 -10.14
CA HIS A 26 -13.33 5.70 -10.60
C HIS A 26 -13.34 4.20 -10.87
N ALA A 27 -14.21 3.45 -10.16
CA ALA A 27 -14.34 2.01 -10.36
C ALA A 27 -14.79 1.63 -11.78
N ASP A 28 -15.50 2.53 -12.46
CA ASP A 28 -15.94 2.44 -13.86
C ASP A 28 -15.06 3.24 -14.83
N GLY A 29 -13.91 3.74 -14.37
CA GLY A 29 -12.96 4.46 -15.18
C GLY A 29 -12.41 3.61 -16.32
N ASN A 30 -12.13 4.28 -17.45
CA ASN A 30 -11.65 3.65 -18.69
C ASN A 30 -10.25 4.13 -19.11
N GLN A 31 -9.66 5.05 -18.35
CA GLN A 31 -8.30 5.53 -18.56
C GLN A 31 -7.47 5.29 -17.31
N TRP A 32 -6.42 4.48 -17.42
CA TRP A 32 -5.47 4.27 -16.34
C TRP A 32 -4.65 5.54 -16.09
N THR A 33 -4.51 5.93 -14.83
CA THR A 33 -3.78 7.13 -14.42
C THR A 33 -3.04 6.83 -13.11
N ALA A 34 -1.72 6.90 -13.14
CA ALA A 34 -0.91 6.74 -11.91
C ALA A 34 -1.26 7.85 -10.93
N ALA A 35 -1.52 7.47 -9.67
CA ALA A 35 -1.74 8.42 -8.59
C ALA A 35 -0.40 8.88 -8.01
N GLU A 36 -0.32 10.15 -7.61
CA GLU A 36 0.80 10.75 -6.92
C GLU A 36 0.33 11.40 -5.62
N CYS A 37 1.06 11.16 -4.54
CA CYS A 37 0.89 11.83 -3.26
C CYS A 37 2.05 12.81 -3.09
N ASP A 38 1.77 14.09 -3.24
CA ASP A 38 2.74 15.18 -3.12
C ASP A 38 2.72 15.72 -1.68
N VAL A 39 3.82 15.55 -0.97
CA VAL A 39 3.91 15.84 0.47
C VAL A 39 5.24 16.51 0.80
N SER A 40 5.22 17.56 1.61
CA SER A 40 6.45 18.14 2.16
C SER A 40 6.86 17.47 3.47
N ILE A 41 8.17 17.31 3.72
CA ILE A 41 8.69 16.84 5.02
C ILE A 41 8.40 17.85 6.14
N ARG A 42 8.20 19.14 5.80
CA ARG A 42 7.86 20.25 6.69
C ARG A 42 6.37 20.61 6.61
N PRO A 43 5.85 21.50 7.50
CA PRO A 43 4.48 21.98 7.40
C PRO A 43 4.16 22.69 6.08
N GLY A 44 5.12 23.42 5.51
CA GLY A 44 5.01 24.16 4.25
C GLY A 44 5.91 23.61 3.16
N TRP A 45 5.81 24.19 1.96
CA TRP A 45 6.62 23.80 0.77
C TRP A 45 7.99 24.47 0.73
N PHE A 46 8.18 25.54 1.49
CA PHE A 46 9.41 26.30 1.57
C PHE A 46 10.05 26.18 2.95
N TYR A 47 11.35 26.45 3.02
CA TYR A 47 12.09 26.44 4.27
C TYR A 47 11.79 27.66 5.12
N HIS A 48 11.44 27.43 6.38
CA HIS A 48 11.30 28.44 7.43
C HIS A 48 12.04 27.97 8.69
N PRO A 49 13.04 28.73 9.24
CA PRO A 49 13.80 28.33 10.42
C PRO A 49 12.90 28.05 11.66
N GLU A 50 11.81 28.77 11.80
CA GLU A 50 10.83 28.60 12.87
C GLU A 50 10.03 27.27 12.80
N GLU A 51 10.27 26.46 11.75
CA GLU A 51 9.67 25.15 11.55
C GLU A 51 10.65 23.98 11.78
N ASP A 52 11.87 24.25 12.24
CA ASP A 52 12.91 23.23 12.40
C ASP A 52 12.54 22.16 13.45
N ASP A 53 11.68 22.47 14.39
CA ASP A 53 11.10 21.56 15.39
C ASP A 53 9.84 20.83 14.90
N ARG A 54 9.30 21.17 13.72
CA ARG A 54 8.07 20.62 13.13
C ARG A 54 8.30 19.73 11.91
N VAL A 55 9.53 19.29 11.70
CA VAL A 55 9.87 18.31 10.66
C VAL A 55 9.17 16.99 10.96
N LYS A 56 8.56 16.38 9.94
CA LYS A 56 7.89 15.07 10.11
C LYS A 56 8.84 14.02 10.67
N THR A 57 8.39 13.31 11.68
CA THR A 57 9.15 12.24 12.33
C THR A 57 9.28 11.01 11.42
N VAL A 58 10.18 10.10 11.75
CA VAL A 58 10.37 8.83 11.03
C VAL A 58 9.07 8.03 10.99
N GLU A 59 8.30 8.02 12.09
CA GLU A 59 7.02 7.32 12.19
C GLU A 59 5.98 7.93 11.25
N GLN A 60 5.89 9.28 11.21
CA GLN A 60 4.97 9.99 10.32
C GLN A 60 5.31 9.75 8.84
N LEU A 61 6.61 9.77 8.49
CA LEU A 61 7.08 9.47 7.14
C LEU A 61 6.81 8.00 6.75
N THR A 62 7.00 7.08 7.70
CA THR A 62 6.69 5.67 7.50
C THR A 62 5.18 5.47 7.28
N ASP A 63 4.32 6.13 8.05
CA ASP A 63 2.88 6.07 7.83
C ASP A 63 2.48 6.64 6.47
N LEU A 64 3.07 7.76 6.06
CA LEU A 64 2.87 8.32 4.72
C LEU A 64 3.26 7.33 3.62
N TYR A 65 4.38 6.60 3.77
CA TYR A 65 4.80 5.56 2.82
C TYR A 65 3.74 4.46 2.66
N TYR A 66 3.25 3.91 3.77
CA TYR A 66 2.20 2.89 3.72
C TYR A 66 0.90 3.42 3.11
N ARG A 67 0.53 4.67 3.35
CA ARG A 67 -0.69 5.28 2.85
C ARG A 67 -0.59 5.83 1.42
N SER A 68 0.61 5.93 0.87
CA SER A 68 0.87 6.36 -0.51
C SER A 68 1.40 5.20 -1.35
N VAL A 69 2.68 4.85 -1.23
CA VAL A 69 3.31 3.74 -1.97
C VAL A 69 2.64 2.41 -1.64
N GLY A 70 2.27 2.20 -0.38
CA GLY A 70 1.53 1.03 0.07
C GLY A 70 0.04 1.07 -0.27
N HIS A 71 -0.44 2.10 -0.95
CA HIS A 71 -1.84 2.23 -1.35
C HIS A 71 -1.94 2.82 -2.78
N ASN A 72 -1.26 2.14 -3.71
CA ASN A 72 -1.42 2.32 -5.15
C ASN A 72 -1.05 3.73 -5.66
N ALA A 73 -0.12 4.44 -5.00
CA ALA A 73 0.33 5.76 -5.42
C ALA A 73 1.85 5.92 -5.35
N THR A 74 2.40 6.86 -6.09
CA THR A 74 3.77 7.33 -5.93
C THR A 74 3.83 8.35 -4.80
N LEU A 75 4.89 8.33 -3.99
CA LEU A 75 5.17 9.37 -3.01
C LEU A 75 6.23 10.34 -3.59
N LEU A 76 5.81 11.58 -3.81
CA LEU A 76 6.72 12.70 -4.06
C LEU A 76 6.93 13.45 -2.75
N LEU A 77 8.12 13.31 -2.16
CA LEU A 77 8.46 13.93 -0.88
C LEU A 77 9.35 15.16 -1.11
N ASN A 78 8.82 16.33 -0.80
CA ASN A 78 9.56 17.59 -0.91
C ASN A 78 10.48 17.82 0.28
N PHE A 79 11.71 18.21 0.00
CA PHE A 79 12.73 18.66 0.96
C PHE A 79 13.07 20.13 0.70
N PRO A 80 12.46 21.07 1.44
CA PRO A 80 12.78 22.48 1.26
C PRO A 80 14.24 22.79 1.58
N VAL A 81 14.91 23.53 0.71
CA VAL A 81 16.28 23.98 0.93
C VAL A 81 16.32 25.34 1.64
N ASN A 82 17.32 25.57 2.49
CA ASN A 82 17.56 26.85 3.12
C ASN A 82 18.11 27.89 2.11
N ARG A 83 18.41 29.11 2.58
CA ARG A 83 18.92 30.19 1.70
C ARG A 83 20.30 29.90 1.13
N ASP A 84 21.06 28.98 1.72
CA ASP A 84 22.38 28.55 1.24
C ASP A 84 22.26 27.38 0.23
N GLY A 85 21.04 26.97 -0.12
CA GLY A 85 20.77 25.86 -1.02
C GLY A 85 20.98 24.48 -0.38
N LEU A 86 21.00 24.38 0.94
CA LEU A 86 21.25 23.15 1.68
C LEU A 86 19.97 22.63 2.35
N ILE A 87 19.83 21.30 2.38
CA ILE A 87 18.79 20.64 3.18
C ILE A 87 19.20 20.70 4.65
N HIS A 88 18.25 21.05 5.52
CA HIS A 88 18.52 21.13 6.96
C HIS A 88 18.90 19.75 7.54
N PRO A 89 19.85 19.69 8.50
CA PRO A 89 20.31 18.42 9.06
C PRO A 89 19.21 17.51 9.63
N THR A 90 18.18 18.07 10.27
CA THR A 90 17.04 17.32 10.80
C THR A 90 16.25 16.65 9.68
N ASP A 91 15.99 17.36 8.57
CA ASP A 91 15.27 16.82 7.40
C ASP A 91 16.06 15.64 6.80
N SER A 92 17.38 15.81 6.64
CA SER A 92 18.26 14.76 6.12
C SER A 92 18.31 13.53 7.04
N ALA A 93 18.43 13.74 8.35
CA ALA A 93 18.46 12.66 9.33
C ALA A 93 17.15 11.86 9.31
N ASN A 94 16.00 12.56 9.38
CA ASN A 94 14.69 11.91 9.37
C ASN A 94 14.42 11.17 8.05
N ALA A 95 14.87 11.72 6.91
CA ALA A 95 14.76 11.05 5.62
C ALA A 95 15.55 9.75 5.55
N VAL A 96 16.82 9.79 6.01
CA VAL A 96 17.69 8.61 6.03
C VAL A 96 17.15 7.53 6.98
N ASP A 97 16.70 7.93 8.17
CA ASP A 97 16.19 6.99 9.16
C ASP A 97 14.82 6.43 8.75
N PHE A 98 13.98 7.22 8.10
CA PHE A 98 12.75 6.75 7.45
C PHE A 98 13.06 5.67 6.40
N TYR A 99 14.01 5.93 5.49
CA TYR A 99 14.42 4.94 4.48
C TYR A 99 14.88 3.64 5.14
N LYS A 100 15.79 3.73 6.13
CA LYS A 100 16.29 2.55 6.87
C LYS A 100 15.17 1.80 7.59
N ASN A 101 14.20 2.53 8.16
CA ASN A 101 13.07 1.92 8.86
C ASN A 101 12.17 1.12 7.90
N VAL A 102 11.83 1.68 6.74
CA VAL A 102 11.06 0.95 5.71
C VAL A 102 11.83 -0.29 5.22
N GLN A 103 13.13 -0.13 4.91
CA GLN A 103 13.97 -1.24 4.48
C GLN A 103 14.01 -2.36 5.53
N LYS A 104 14.16 -2.01 6.81
CA LYS A 104 14.17 -2.99 7.91
C LYS A 104 12.84 -3.72 8.04
N GLN A 105 11.71 -3.02 7.92
CA GLN A 105 10.38 -3.63 8.05
C GLN A 105 10.09 -4.63 6.94
N LEU A 106 10.64 -4.42 5.74
CA LEU A 106 10.40 -5.22 4.54
C LEU A 106 11.65 -6.02 4.10
N ALA A 107 12.59 -6.27 5.01
CA ALA A 107 13.85 -6.93 4.65
C ALA A 107 13.72 -8.44 4.41
N ASN A 108 12.87 -9.11 5.18
CA ASN A 108 12.78 -10.58 5.15
C ASN A 108 11.39 -11.01 4.70
N ASN A 109 11.26 -11.31 3.40
CA ASN A 109 10.04 -11.86 2.84
C ASN A 109 9.88 -13.32 3.25
N LEU A 110 8.91 -13.60 4.12
CA LEU A 110 8.60 -14.92 4.66
C LEU A 110 7.98 -15.87 3.62
N LEU A 111 7.48 -15.33 2.49
CA LEU A 111 6.89 -16.11 1.40
C LEU A 111 7.87 -16.41 0.28
N LYS A 112 9.11 -15.91 0.36
CA LYS A 112 10.10 -16.14 -0.69
C LYS A 112 10.36 -17.65 -0.89
N GLY A 113 9.97 -18.15 -2.09
CA GLY A 113 10.13 -19.55 -2.44
C GLY A 113 9.11 -20.51 -1.81
N VAL A 114 8.13 -20.01 -1.05
CA VAL A 114 6.99 -20.80 -0.59
C VAL A 114 6.08 -21.06 -1.77
N LEU A 115 5.72 -22.34 -1.99
CA LEU A 115 4.80 -22.72 -3.06
C LEU A 115 3.37 -22.51 -2.60
N PRO A 116 2.59 -21.63 -3.27
CA PRO A 116 1.21 -21.42 -2.89
C PRO A 116 0.29 -22.56 -3.33
N ILE A 117 -0.82 -22.71 -2.60
CA ILE A 117 -1.95 -23.56 -2.97
C ILE A 117 -3.10 -22.64 -3.39
N VAL A 118 -3.74 -22.90 -4.52
CA VAL A 118 -4.80 -22.05 -5.05
C VAL A 118 -6.07 -22.84 -5.35
N SER A 119 -7.22 -22.20 -5.21
CA SER A 119 -8.53 -22.81 -5.51
C SER A 119 -8.84 -22.87 -7.01
N ASN A 120 -8.17 -22.04 -7.83
CA ASN A 120 -8.30 -22.02 -9.29
C ASN A 120 -7.01 -21.52 -9.93
N GLU A 121 -6.64 -22.09 -11.05
CA GLU A 121 -5.44 -21.74 -11.81
C GLU A 121 -5.68 -22.00 -13.31
N ARG A 122 -5.31 -21.03 -14.14
CA ARG A 122 -5.39 -21.18 -15.60
C ARG A 122 -4.41 -22.22 -16.14
N GLY A 123 -3.31 -22.44 -15.42
CA GLY A 123 -2.24 -23.36 -15.84
C GLY A 123 -1.27 -22.74 -16.85
N GLY A 124 -0.42 -23.60 -17.44
CA GLY A 124 0.64 -23.18 -18.34
C GLY A 124 1.67 -22.29 -17.62
N LYS A 125 1.93 -21.10 -18.13
CA LYS A 125 2.84 -20.12 -17.54
C LYS A 125 2.20 -19.24 -16.43
N TYR A 126 0.89 -19.39 -16.19
CA TYR A 126 0.13 -18.54 -15.26
C TYR A 126 -0.12 -19.23 -13.92
N THR A 127 0.86 -19.95 -13.43
CA THR A 127 0.77 -20.76 -12.22
C THR A 127 0.94 -19.94 -10.95
N ALA A 128 0.40 -20.45 -9.84
CA ALA A 128 0.48 -19.81 -8.53
C ALA A 128 1.93 -19.53 -8.06
N LYS A 129 2.90 -20.32 -8.50
CA LYS A 129 4.33 -20.10 -8.21
C LYS A 129 4.81 -18.69 -8.58
N ALA A 130 4.21 -18.08 -9.59
CA ALA A 130 4.58 -16.75 -10.07
C ALA A 130 4.44 -15.64 -9.00
N VAL A 131 3.57 -15.84 -7.99
CA VAL A 131 3.37 -14.77 -6.97
C VAL A 131 4.48 -14.72 -5.91
N THR A 132 5.40 -15.69 -5.87
CA THR A 132 6.50 -15.77 -4.90
C THR A 132 7.88 -15.92 -5.54
N ASP A 133 7.98 -15.84 -6.88
CA ASP A 133 9.23 -16.04 -7.62
C ASP A 133 10.12 -14.78 -7.65
N GLY A 134 9.56 -13.61 -7.35
CA GLY A 134 10.26 -12.33 -7.35
C GLY A 134 10.41 -11.70 -8.74
N GLU A 135 9.73 -12.24 -9.75
CA GLU A 135 9.80 -11.77 -11.14
C GLU A 135 8.57 -10.88 -11.46
N TYR A 136 8.82 -9.66 -11.90
CA TYR A 136 7.74 -8.70 -12.16
C TYR A 136 6.84 -9.10 -13.35
N ASP A 137 7.40 -9.75 -14.36
CA ASP A 137 6.71 -10.06 -15.63
C ASP A 137 5.97 -11.41 -15.61
N THR A 138 6.06 -12.16 -14.51
CA THR A 138 5.29 -13.37 -14.28
C THR A 138 4.07 -13.09 -13.42
N TYR A 139 3.00 -13.88 -13.56
CA TYR A 139 1.82 -13.73 -12.74
C TYR A 139 0.98 -15.00 -12.70
N TRP A 140 0.31 -15.21 -11.59
CA TRP A 140 -0.76 -16.18 -11.47
C TRP A 140 -2.05 -15.60 -12.05
N ALA A 141 -2.79 -16.42 -12.79
CA ALA A 141 -4.12 -16.06 -13.26
C ALA A 141 -5.13 -17.18 -13.01
N THR A 142 -6.34 -16.78 -12.66
CA THR A 142 -7.51 -17.68 -12.69
C THR A 142 -8.01 -17.87 -14.13
N GLU A 143 -8.87 -18.86 -14.36
CA GLU A 143 -9.61 -18.99 -15.62
C GLU A 143 -10.43 -17.74 -15.93
N ASP A 144 -10.74 -17.48 -17.20
CA ASP A 144 -11.34 -16.22 -17.65
C ASP A 144 -12.64 -15.83 -16.96
N SER A 145 -13.48 -16.81 -16.61
CA SER A 145 -14.77 -16.60 -15.95
C SER A 145 -14.69 -16.54 -14.42
N VAL A 146 -13.51 -16.83 -13.83
CA VAL A 146 -13.34 -16.94 -12.39
C VAL A 146 -12.87 -15.60 -11.82
N THR A 147 -13.77 -14.92 -11.10
CA THR A 147 -13.55 -13.58 -10.51
C THR A 147 -13.36 -13.59 -9.00
N SER A 148 -13.31 -14.77 -8.40
CA SER A 148 -13.00 -14.99 -6.99
C SER A 148 -12.16 -16.26 -6.84
N ALA A 149 -11.19 -16.25 -5.94
CA ALA A 149 -10.34 -17.40 -5.64
C ALA A 149 -9.62 -17.20 -4.31
N VAL A 150 -9.08 -18.29 -3.78
CA VAL A 150 -8.24 -18.29 -2.59
C VAL A 150 -6.83 -18.70 -2.97
N ILE A 151 -5.84 -18.04 -2.38
CA ILE A 151 -4.43 -18.44 -2.40
C ILE A 151 -3.95 -18.64 -0.97
N GLU A 152 -3.37 -19.80 -0.70
CA GLU A 152 -2.90 -20.22 0.62
C GLU A 152 -1.39 -20.44 0.61
N PHE A 153 -0.75 -20.12 1.73
CA PHE A 153 0.67 -20.33 1.99
C PHE A 153 0.82 -21.12 3.29
N GLU A 154 1.72 -22.09 3.28
CA GLU A 154 1.99 -22.94 4.45
C GLU A 154 3.47 -22.96 4.75
N TRP A 155 3.84 -22.79 6.03
CA TRP A 155 5.20 -22.89 6.52
C TRP A 155 5.39 -24.16 7.37
N PRO A 156 6.56 -24.78 7.33
CA PRO A 156 6.87 -25.96 8.15
C PRO A 156 6.77 -25.69 9.67
N VAL A 157 6.93 -24.43 10.07
CA VAL A 157 6.87 -23.97 11.44
C VAL A 157 6.13 -22.63 11.50
N PRO A 158 5.39 -22.35 12.58
CA PRO A 158 4.68 -21.08 12.72
C PRO A 158 5.60 -19.87 12.57
N GLN A 159 5.14 -18.86 11.84
CA GLN A 159 5.80 -17.59 11.62
C GLN A 159 5.02 -16.46 12.30
N LYS A 160 5.75 -15.45 12.79
CA LYS A 160 5.14 -14.17 13.15
C LYS A 160 4.98 -13.33 11.89
N VAL A 161 3.79 -12.79 11.68
CA VAL A 161 3.47 -11.96 10.50
C VAL A 161 2.65 -10.76 10.94
N ASN A 162 2.99 -9.57 10.43
CA ASN A 162 2.21 -8.35 10.66
C ASN A 162 2.24 -7.35 9.48
N ARG A 163 2.83 -7.76 8.37
CA ARG A 163 2.83 -7.00 7.11
C ARG A 163 2.56 -7.93 5.93
N MET A 164 1.83 -7.43 4.96
CA MET A 164 1.62 -8.13 3.69
C MET A 164 1.67 -7.15 2.52
N LEU A 165 2.35 -7.56 1.45
CA LEU A 165 2.37 -6.86 0.17
C LEU A 165 1.62 -7.69 -0.86
N LEU A 166 0.75 -7.02 -1.61
CA LEU A 166 -0.02 -7.59 -2.71
C LEU A 166 0.15 -6.70 -3.94
N GLN A 167 0.32 -7.31 -5.12
CA GLN A 167 0.40 -6.59 -6.39
C GLN A 167 -0.38 -7.32 -7.48
N GLU A 168 -1.18 -6.56 -8.23
CA GLU A 168 -1.78 -7.02 -9.48
C GLU A 168 -0.82 -6.81 -10.63
N TYR A 169 -0.88 -7.69 -11.64
CA TYR A 169 -0.15 -7.52 -12.89
C TYR A 169 -0.77 -6.40 -13.72
N ILE A 170 -0.34 -5.17 -13.46
CA ILE A 170 -0.92 -3.93 -13.99
C ILE A 170 -0.95 -3.82 -15.51
N PRO A 171 -0.03 -4.41 -16.31
CA PRO A 171 -0.21 -4.41 -17.76
C PRO A 171 -1.55 -4.98 -18.27
N LEU A 172 -2.22 -5.80 -17.45
CA LEU A 172 -3.58 -6.31 -17.71
C LEU A 172 -4.68 -5.54 -16.95
N GLY A 173 -4.33 -4.47 -16.26
CA GLY A 173 -5.22 -3.59 -15.52
C GLY A 173 -5.47 -4.01 -14.07
N GLN A 174 -5.94 -3.06 -13.29
CA GLN A 174 -6.41 -3.27 -11.91
C GLN A 174 -7.80 -3.91 -11.93
N ARG A 175 -8.00 -5.00 -11.20
CA ARG A 175 -9.20 -5.83 -11.29
C ARG A 175 -9.85 -6.14 -9.94
N VAL A 176 -9.05 -6.38 -8.89
CA VAL A 176 -9.54 -6.76 -7.56
C VAL A 176 -10.39 -5.64 -6.97
N GLN A 177 -11.57 -6.00 -6.45
CA GLN A 177 -12.56 -5.09 -5.85
C GLN A 177 -12.69 -5.29 -4.34
N SER A 178 -12.54 -6.54 -3.87
CA SER A 178 -12.47 -6.86 -2.44
C SER A 178 -11.68 -8.13 -2.20
N PHE A 179 -11.01 -8.18 -1.05
CA PHE A 179 -10.28 -9.35 -0.58
C PHE A 179 -10.21 -9.37 0.94
N VAL A 180 -9.91 -10.52 1.51
CA VAL A 180 -9.66 -10.69 2.96
C VAL A 180 -8.33 -11.42 3.14
N VAL A 181 -7.52 -10.98 4.10
CA VAL A 181 -6.34 -11.72 4.56
C VAL A 181 -6.71 -12.47 5.82
N GLU A 182 -6.43 -13.77 5.85
CA GLU A 182 -6.79 -14.65 6.96
C GLU A 182 -5.59 -15.49 7.37
N TYR A 183 -5.54 -15.83 8.64
CA TYR A 183 -4.55 -16.76 9.22
C TYR A 183 -5.25 -17.95 9.85
N ASN A 184 -4.58 -19.09 9.87
CA ASN A 184 -5.10 -20.29 10.53
C ASN A 184 -4.75 -20.27 12.02
N LYS A 185 -5.74 -20.52 12.87
CA LYS A 185 -5.57 -20.73 14.28
C LYS A 185 -6.30 -22.00 14.68
N GLU A 186 -5.54 -23.04 15.05
CA GLU A 186 -6.10 -24.32 15.52
C GLU A 186 -7.10 -24.96 14.54
N GLY A 187 -6.88 -24.79 13.24
CA GLY A 187 -7.74 -25.32 12.17
C GLY A 187 -8.85 -24.37 11.69
N GLU A 188 -9.05 -23.23 12.36
CA GLU A 188 -10.01 -22.20 11.97
C GLU A 188 -9.34 -21.04 11.25
N TRP A 189 -9.98 -20.54 10.18
CA TRP A 189 -9.53 -19.36 9.46
C TRP A 189 -10.13 -18.10 10.06
N LEU A 190 -9.28 -17.20 10.52
CA LEU A 190 -9.65 -15.92 11.14
C LEU A 190 -9.09 -14.76 10.33
N PRO A 191 -9.86 -13.68 10.09
CA PRO A 191 -9.34 -12.51 9.42
C PRO A 191 -8.28 -11.82 10.30
N VAL A 192 -7.22 -11.30 9.67
CA VAL A 192 -6.28 -10.42 10.35
C VAL A 192 -6.96 -9.10 10.69
N LYS A 193 -6.61 -8.52 11.83
CA LYS A 193 -7.19 -7.24 12.27
C LYS A 193 -6.50 -6.07 11.59
N LEU A 194 -7.18 -5.49 10.61
CA LEU A 194 -6.77 -4.31 9.85
C LEU A 194 -7.48 -3.06 10.36
N ASN A 195 -6.83 -1.90 10.21
CA ASN A 195 -7.46 -0.58 10.45
C ASN A 195 -7.93 0.09 9.15
N GLU A 196 -7.97 -0.66 8.07
CA GLU A 196 -8.35 -0.20 6.74
C GLU A 196 -9.20 -1.23 6.01
N GLU A 197 -9.99 -0.78 5.05
CA GLU A 197 -10.77 -1.67 4.20
C GLU A 197 -9.89 -2.33 3.13
N THR A 198 -10.13 -3.62 2.88
CA THR A 198 -9.47 -4.41 1.84
C THR A 198 -10.30 -4.41 0.56
N THR A 199 -10.40 -3.24 -0.09
CA THR A 199 -11.19 -3.06 -1.31
C THR A 199 -10.40 -3.41 -2.56
N THR A 200 -9.32 -2.70 -2.85
CA THR A 200 -8.54 -2.84 -4.10
C THR A 200 -7.09 -3.14 -3.81
N ILE A 201 -6.38 -3.67 -4.78
CA ILE A 201 -4.93 -3.93 -4.71
C ILE A 201 -4.20 -2.97 -5.64
N GLY A 202 -4.35 -3.12 -6.94
CA GLY A 202 -3.67 -2.31 -7.94
C GLY A 202 -2.17 -2.59 -8.04
N TYR A 203 -1.40 -1.56 -8.37
CA TYR A 203 0.04 -1.68 -8.53
C TYR A 203 0.76 -2.17 -7.27
N LYS A 204 0.34 -1.69 -6.09
CA LYS A 204 0.90 -2.11 -4.79
C LYS A 204 -0.07 -1.85 -3.65
N ARG A 205 -0.30 -2.86 -2.85
CA ARG A 205 -1.01 -2.76 -1.58
C ARG A 205 -0.12 -3.31 -0.47
N LEU A 206 0.27 -2.46 0.48
CA LEU A 206 0.96 -2.83 1.71
C LEU A 206 -0.03 -2.75 2.86
N LEU A 207 -0.23 -3.87 3.53
CA LEU A 207 -1.10 -3.99 4.69
C LEU A 207 -0.29 -4.03 5.97
N ARG A 208 -0.83 -3.40 7.01
CA ARG A 208 -0.33 -3.47 8.39
C ARG A 208 -1.44 -4.03 9.27
N PHE A 209 -1.14 -5.02 10.06
CA PHE A 209 -2.09 -5.66 10.98
C PHE A 209 -1.42 -6.08 12.28
N GLU A 210 -2.23 -6.40 13.30
CA GLU A 210 -1.74 -6.92 14.57
C GLU A 210 -0.95 -8.21 14.33
N THR A 211 0.18 -8.38 15.04
CA THR A 211 1.02 -9.57 14.87
C THR A 211 0.22 -10.84 15.12
N VAL A 212 0.20 -11.72 14.14
CA VAL A 212 -0.30 -13.08 14.26
C VAL A 212 0.86 -14.07 14.23
N THR A 213 0.71 -15.20 14.95
CA THR A 213 1.63 -16.33 14.87
C THR A 213 0.87 -17.50 14.25
N THR A 214 1.29 -17.96 13.08
CA THR A 214 0.57 -18.97 12.31
C THR A 214 1.51 -19.75 11.40
N ASP A 215 1.16 -20.98 11.08
CA ASP A 215 1.80 -21.78 10.05
C ASP A 215 1.09 -21.69 8.69
N LYS A 216 -0.10 -21.06 8.63
CA LYS A 216 -0.87 -20.91 7.39
C LYS A 216 -1.47 -19.51 7.28
N LEU A 217 -1.25 -18.90 6.12
CA LEU A 217 -1.82 -17.59 5.75
C LEU A 217 -2.53 -17.74 4.41
N ARG A 218 -3.65 -17.04 4.22
CA ARG A 218 -4.31 -17.00 2.91
C ARG A 218 -4.84 -15.62 2.56
N VAL A 219 -4.98 -15.40 1.27
CA VAL A 219 -5.74 -14.27 0.71
C VAL A 219 -6.97 -14.83 0.01
N ASN A 220 -8.12 -14.44 0.47
CA ASN A 220 -9.40 -14.73 -0.16
C ASN A 220 -9.80 -13.51 -1.02
N PHE A 221 -9.68 -13.66 -2.35
CA PHE A 221 -10.14 -12.66 -3.31
C PHE A 221 -11.62 -12.87 -3.53
N GLU A 222 -12.45 -12.03 -2.91
CA GLU A 222 -13.91 -12.21 -2.89
C GLU A 222 -14.55 -11.72 -4.18
N LYS A 223 -14.00 -10.66 -4.79
CA LYS A 223 -14.56 -10.03 -5.98
C LYS A 223 -13.51 -9.36 -6.84
N SER A 224 -13.63 -9.56 -8.15
CA SER A 224 -12.80 -8.92 -9.16
C SER A 224 -13.62 -8.55 -10.40
N ARG A 225 -13.17 -7.56 -11.17
CA ARG A 225 -13.82 -7.11 -12.43
C ARG A 225 -13.66 -8.10 -13.57
N ALA A 226 -12.65 -8.95 -13.51
CA ALA A 226 -12.32 -9.99 -14.47
C ALA A 226 -11.54 -11.10 -13.75
N CYS A 227 -11.02 -12.09 -14.47
CA CYS A 227 -10.11 -13.07 -13.89
C CYS A 227 -8.97 -12.40 -13.11
N LEU A 228 -8.56 -13.02 -12.02
CA LEU A 228 -7.45 -12.53 -11.21
C LEU A 228 -6.13 -12.60 -12.00
N CYS A 229 -5.28 -11.60 -11.83
CA CYS A 229 -3.93 -11.57 -12.37
C CYS A 229 -3.01 -10.95 -11.33
N ILE A 230 -2.41 -11.79 -10.49
CA ILE A 230 -1.57 -11.37 -9.36
C ILE A 230 -0.11 -11.74 -9.65
N ASN A 231 0.79 -10.77 -9.62
CA ASN A 231 2.19 -11.01 -9.89
C ASN A 231 3.07 -11.12 -8.65
N ASN A 232 2.65 -10.57 -7.50
CA ASN A 232 3.49 -10.65 -6.30
C ASN A 232 2.66 -10.67 -5.01
N ILE A 233 3.04 -11.55 -4.09
CA ILE A 233 2.54 -11.60 -2.72
C ILE A 233 3.73 -11.83 -1.79
N GLU A 234 3.88 -10.96 -0.80
CA GLU A 234 4.95 -11.04 0.18
C GLU A 234 4.37 -10.87 1.59
N ALA A 235 4.98 -11.52 2.56
CA ALA A 235 4.63 -11.39 3.98
C ALA A 235 5.87 -11.10 4.81
N TYR A 236 5.70 -10.28 5.88
CA TYR A 236 6.83 -9.85 6.69
C TYR A 236 6.47 -9.76 8.16
N TYR A 237 7.50 -9.84 8.99
CA TYR A 237 7.44 -9.46 10.38
C TYR A 237 8.31 -8.23 10.63
N ALA A 238 7.67 -7.09 10.83
CA ALA A 238 8.34 -5.81 11.03
C ALA A 238 8.85 -5.58 12.47
N GLY A 239 8.78 -6.59 13.34
CA GLY A 239 9.03 -6.49 14.77
C GLY A 239 7.77 -6.10 15.54
N GLU A 240 7.87 -6.08 16.87
CA GLU A 240 6.83 -5.57 17.78
C GLU A 240 6.93 -4.02 17.81
N THR A 241 6.93 -3.37 16.66
CA THR A 241 6.83 -1.91 16.63
C THR A 241 5.47 -1.56 17.22
N LEU A 242 5.45 -0.65 18.18
CA LEU A 242 4.26 0.12 18.50
C LEU A 242 3.87 0.81 17.18
N ASP A 243 3.03 0.12 16.42
CA ASP A 243 2.47 0.73 15.24
C ASP A 243 1.74 1.97 15.71
N VAL A 244 2.01 3.10 15.10
CA VAL A 244 1.29 4.36 15.23
C VAL A 244 -0.21 4.20 14.84
N PHE A 245 -0.66 2.96 14.66
CA PHE A 245 -2.07 2.56 14.54
C PHE A 245 -2.93 3.04 15.71
N THR A 246 -2.32 3.29 16.88
CA THR A 246 -3.00 3.89 18.03
C THR A 246 -2.89 5.40 18.07
N ALA A 247 -2.10 6.04 17.23
CA ALA A 247 -2.13 7.48 17.04
C ALA A 247 -3.42 7.82 16.29
N LYS A 248 -4.45 7.88 17.06
CA LYS A 248 -5.75 8.55 16.94
C LYS A 248 -6.03 9.12 15.53
N ALA A 249 -6.96 8.49 14.83
CA ALA A 249 -7.70 9.10 13.72
C ALA A 249 -8.26 10.51 14.09
N GLU A 250 -8.27 10.89 15.35
CA GLU A 250 -8.65 12.20 15.87
C GLU A 250 -7.56 13.27 15.68
N GLU A 251 -6.27 12.95 15.72
CA GLU A 251 -5.21 13.95 15.49
C GLU A 251 -5.03 14.32 14.02
N LEU A 252 -5.41 13.45 13.09
CA LEU A 252 -5.43 13.78 11.66
C LEU A 252 -6.60 14.70 11.25
N LYS A 253 -7.58 14.89 12.11
CA LYS A 253 -8.71 15.82 11.89
C LYS A 253 -8.40 17.28 12.19
N THR A 254 -7.27 17.60 12.81
CA THR A 254 -6.96 18.93 13.33
C THR A 254 -5.74 19.60 12.68
N TYR A 255 -5.50 19.40 11.37
CA TYR A 255 -4.78 20.42 10.65
C TYR A 255 -5.79 21.47 10.18
N PRO A 256 -5.90 22.63 10.87
CA PRO A 256 -6.67 23.72 10.35
C PRO A 256 -5.94 24.25 9.12
N PHE A 257 -6.43 23.92 7.94
CA PHE A 257 -6.17 24.74 6.76
C PHE A 257 -6.82 26.10 7.01
N THR A 258 -6.10 26.98 7.65
CA THR A 258 -6.44 28.40 7.61
C THR A 258 -6.02 28.90 6.23
N LEU A 259 -6.95 28.92 5.29
CA LEU A 259 -6.83 29.74 4.10
C LEU A 259 -6.64 31.19 4.61
N ARG A 260 -5.39 31.70 4.59
CA ARG A 260 -5.18 33.13 4.65
C ARG A 260 -5.87 33.71 3.40
N LYS A 261 -6.92 34.48 3.61
CA LYS A 261 -7.40 35.41 2.58
C LYS A 261 -6.19 36.30 2.24
N VAL A 262 -5.78 36.25 0.98
CA VAL A 262 -4.93 37.28 0.41
C VAL A 262 -5.87 38.43 0.25
N ASP A 263 -5.77 39.42 1.13
CA ASP A 263 -6.43 40.72 0.94
C ASP A 263 -5.81 41.36 -0.30
N GLU A 264 -6.66 41.84 -1.19
CA GLU A 264 -6.32 42.52 -2.44
C GLU A 264 -5.46 43.77 -2.23
#